data_07abcde3530c6500554500b48b44f6af
#
_entry.id   07abcde3530c6500554500b48b44f6af
#
_cell.length_a   1.000
_cell.length_b   1.000
_cell.length_c   1.000
_cell.angle_alpha   90.00
_cell.angle_beta   90.00
_cell.angle_gamma   90.00
#
_symmetry.space_group_name_H-M   'P 1'
#
loop_
_entity.id
_entity.type
_entity.pdbx_description
1 polymer ?
#
loop_
_entity_poly.entity_id
_entity_poly.type
_entity_poly.pdbx_seq_one_letter_code
_entity_poly.pdbx_strand_id
1 'polypeptide(L)'
;VNPMFEEYFVEASRVVGKKGSELKDDNKSGEFAVLYKKMLEEQKSFTIEYFYKRTGKFFEVINIASMEKDMVDIFCVDVTDLRKTKSMLESVNYKLSMALDVSNIVPWRWDLERHTVLCDVNRPIELKHCVDDGNSLAVPEEQYFSKIHKDDRERVKAAYSALISGNVSKIREEYRVLDKSEHHYSYEWVEAQATVDQRDKNGHPLSL
;
A
#
# COMPACT_ATOMS: atom_id res chain seq x y z
N VAL A 1 -24.88 28.34 1.68
CA VAL A 1 -24.60 26.99 1.11
C VAL A 1 -23.64 27.17 -0.05
N ASN A 2 -22.63 26.36 -0.13
CA ASN A 2 -21.67 26.36 -1.22
C ASN A 2 -22.37 25.90 -2.52
N PRO A 3 -22.16 26.53 -3.70
CA PRO A 3 -22.75 26.09 -4.99
C PRO A 3 -22.54 24.60 -5.30
N MET A 4 -21.38 24.03 -4.93
CA MET A 4 -21.09 22.58 -5.05
C MET A 4 -22.07 21.71 -4.23
N PHE A 5 -22.66 22.23 -3.17
CA PHE A 5 -23.65 21.48 -2.39
C PHE A 5 -24.91 21.19 -3.21
N GLU A 6 -25.35 22.14 -4.03
CA GLU A 6 -26.54 21.98 -4.87
C GLU A 6 -26.32 20.95 -5.99
N GLU A 7 -25.09 20.90 -6.53
CA GLU A 7 -24.72 19.93 -7.54
C GLU A 7 -24.80 18.48 -7.02
N TYR A 8 -24.36 18.27 -5.79
CA TYR A 8 -24.25 16.90 -5.25
C TYR A 8 -25.45 16.46 -4.43
N PHE A 9 -26.09 17.37 -3.70
CA PHE A 9 -27.10 16.99 -2.71
C PHE A 9 -28.51 17.45 -3.10
N VAL A 10 -28.91 18.66 -2.78
CA VAL A 10 -30.22 19.22 -3.03
C VAL A 10 -30.13 20.72 -3.23
N GLU A 11 -31.16 21.34 -3.85
CA GLU A 11 -31.26 22.78 -3.96
C GLU A 11 -31.17 23.47 -2.59
N ALA A 12 -30.36 24.52 -2.49
CA ALA A 12 -30.17 25.27 -1.24
C ALA A 12 -31.49 25.74 -0.64
N SER A 13 -32.44 26.10 -1.47
CA SER A 13 -33.82 26.55 -1.05
C SER A 13 -34.53 25.49 -0.20
N ARG A 14 -34.20 24.24 -0.34
CA ARG A 14 -34.81 23.13 0.42
C ARG A 14 -34.21 22.91 1.79
N VAL A 15 -33.01 23.42 2.05
CA VAL A 15 -32.24 23.17 3.28
C VAL A 15 -31.95 24.42 4.08
N VAL A 16 -31.80 25.58 3.41
CA VAL A 16 -31.50 26.86 4.09
C VAL A 16 -32.64 27.26 5.00
N GLY A 17 -32.31 27.59 6.24
CA GLY A 17 -33.28 28.02 7.27
C GLY A 17 -34.05 26.87 7.93
N LYS A 18 -33.78 25.62 7.59
CA LYS A 18 -34.41 24.46 8.23
C LYS A 18 -33.50 23.87 9.31
N LYS A 19 -34.11 23.28 10.33
CA LYS A 19 -33.37 22.49 11.33
C LYS A 19 -32.99 21.16 10.72
N GLY A 20 -31.86 20.61 11.13
CA GLY A 20 -31.40 19.26 10.69
C GLY A 20 -32.45 18.16 10.91
N SER A 21 -33.28 18.28 11.98
CA SER A 21 -34.40 17.37 12.26
C SER A 21 -35.55 17.44 11.27
N GLU A 22 -35.64 18.54 10.50
CA GLU A 22 -36.66 18.75 9.47
C GLU A 22 -36.24 18.27 8.09
N LEU A 23 -34.93 17.99 7.94
CA LEU A 23 -34.34 17.44 6.73
C LEU A 23 -34.51 15.92 6.79
N LYS A 24 -35.61 15.43 6.23
CA LYS A 24 -35.84 13.99 6.06
C LYS A 24 -34.89 13.46 5.01
N ASP A 25 -33.84 12.77 5.45
CA ASP A 25 -33.06 11.90 4.59
C ASP A 25 -33.52 10.45 4.84
N ASP A 26 -33.80 9.70 3.78
CA ASP A 26 -34.44 8.39 3.84
C ASP A 26 -33.58 7.28 4.51
N ASN A 27 -32.43 7.63 5.06
CA ASN A 27 -31.42 6.63 5.37
C ASN A 27 -30.68 6.76 6.70
N LYS A 28 -31.12 7.21 7.80
CA LYS A 28 -30.40 7.15 9.09
C LYS A 28 -30.51 8.41 9.97
N SER A 29 -31.60 9.16 9.87
CA SER A 29 -31.80 10.39 10.66
C SER A 29 -31.63 10.19 12.18
N GLY A 30 -31.85 8.97 12.69
CA GLY A 30 -31.69 8.67 14.12
C GLY A 30 -30.24 8.49 14.57
N GLU A 31 -29.41 7.80 13.78
CA GLU A 31 -28.00 7.57 14.11
C GLU A 31 -27.20 8.87 14.10
N PHE A 32 -27.43 9.72 13.10
CA PHE A 32 -26.78 11.03 13.00
C PHE A 32 -27.19 11.98 14.13
N ALA A 33 -28.45 11.98 14.51
CA ALA A 33 -28.93 12.84 15.60
C ALA A 33 -28.22 12.52 16.92
N VAL A 34 -27.98 11.25 17.23
CA VAL A 34 -27.23 10.82 18.42
C VAL A 34 -25.77 11.28 18.34
N LEU A 35 -25.13 11.10 17.17
CA LEU A 35 -23.75 11.51 16.97
C LEU A 35 -23.57 13.04 17.08
N TYR A 36 -24.46 13.82 16.50
CA TYR A 36 -24.42 15.29 16.60
C TYR A 36 -24.64 15.77 18.03
N LYS A 37 -25.59 15.18 18.76
CA LYS A 37 -25.81 15.49 20.16
C LYS A 37 -24.55 15.24 21.00
N LYS A 38 -23.96 14.07 20.86
CA LYS A 38 -22.72 13.72 21.55
C LYS A 38 -21.56 14.64 21.19
N MET A 39 -21.44 15.02 19.91
CA MET A 39 -20.41 15.93 19.44
C MET A 39 -20.54 17.32 20.08
N LEU A 40 -21.76 17.87 20.15
CA LEU A 40 -22.01 19.17 20.76
C LEU A 40 -21.78 19.14 22.27
N GLU A 41 -22.14 18.05 22.94
CA GLU A 41 -21.89 17.86 24.38
C GLU A 41 -20.39 17.71 24.71
N GLU A 42 -19.64 16.94 23.90
CA GLU A 42 -18.22 16.68 24.13
C GLU A 42 -17.27 17.66 23.45
N GLN A 43 -17.78 18.56 22.58
CA GLN A 43 -17.01 19.48 21.76
C GLN A 43 -15.91 18.79 20.92
N LYS A 44 -16.22 17.60 20.42
CA LYS A 44 -15.32 16.79 19.60
C LYS A 44 -15.82 16.70 18.17
N SER A 45 -14.89 16.80 17.22
CA SER A 45 -15.16 16.53 15.80
C SER A 45 -15.25 15.02 15.55
N PHE A 46 -15.99 14.65 14.52
CA PHE A 46 -15.96 13.27 14.00
C PHE A 46 -16.02 13.27 12.47
N THR A 47 -15.46 12.21 11.90
CA THR A 47 -15.49 11.98 10.46
C THR A 47 -16.21 10.67 10.17
N ILE A 48 -17.05 10.66 9.16
CA ILE A 48 -17.76 9.48 8.68
C ILE A 48 -17.64 9.36 7.16
N GLU A 49 -17.62 8.14 6.67
CA GLU A 49 -17.82 7.90 5.26
C GLU A 49 -19.29 7.62 4.97
N TYR A 50 -19.81 8.26 3.94
CA TYR A 50 -21.22 8.16 3.54
C TYR A 50 -21.36 7.89 2.06
N PHE A 51 -22.13 6.85 1.71
CA PHE A 51 -22.49 6.56 0.33
C PHE A 51 -23.84 7.23 -0.02
N TYR A 52 -23.79 8.18 -0.91
CA TYR A 52 -24.99 8.90 -1.33
C TYR A 52 -25.63 8.20 -2.55
N LYS A 53 -26.68 7.44 -2.28
CA LYS A 53 -27.35 6.58 -3.28
C LYS A 53 -27.84 7.32 -4.52
N ARG A 54 -28.29 8.57 -4.37
CA ARG A 54 -28.85 9.36 -5.47
C ARG A 54 -27.82 9.64 -6.57
N THR A 55 -26.57 9.91 -6.21
CA THR A 55 -25.50 10.21 -7.17
C THR A 55 -24.53 9.06 -7.37
N GLY A 56 -24.62 8.00 -6.54
CA GLY A 56 -23.68 6.88 -6.56
C GLY A 56 -22.28 7.26 -6.07
N LYS A 57 -22.17 8.34 -5.27
CA LYS A 57 -20.90 8.88 -4.81
C LYS A 57 -20.63 8.56 -3.35
N PHE A 58 -19.34 8.43 -3.02
CA PHE A 58 -18.86 8.32 -1.65
C PHE A 58 -18.33 9.67 -1.18
N PHE A 59 -18.78 10.08 0.00
CA PHE A 59 -18.31 11.30 0.65
C PHE A 59 -17.64 10.97 1.97
N GLU A 60 -16.52 11.61 2.24
CA GLU A 60 -16.00 11.78 3.58
C GLU A 60 -16.63 13.04 4.18
N VAL A 61 -17.39 12.87 5.26
CA VAL A 61 -18.13 13.93 5.91
C VAL A 61 -17.46 14.23 7.24
N ILE A 62 -16.81 15.40 7.30
CA ILE A 62 -16.11 15.89 8.47
C ILE A 62 -17.04 16.86 9.19
N ASN A 63 -17.36 16.53 10.43
CA ASN A 63 -18.26 17.30 11.27
C ASN A 63 -17.46 17.94 12.41
N ILE A 64 -17.51 19.24 12.53
CA ILE A 64 -16.77 20.02 13.52
C ILE A 64 -17.78 20.81 14.37
N ALA A 65 -17.64 20.75 15.70
CA ALA A 65 -18.40 21.62 16.58
C ALA A 65 -18.02 23.07 16.31
N SER A 66 -18.98 23.86 15.88
CA SER A 66 -18.75 25.30 15.60
C SER A 66 -18.45 26.07 16.87
N MET A 67 -17.72 27.20 16.74
CA MET A 67 -17.54 28.15 17.85
C MET A 67 -18.86 28.84 18.23
N GLU A 68 -19.83 28.84 17.32
CA GLU A 68 -21.17 29.32 17.62
C GLU A 68 -21.97 28.24 18.36
N LYS A 69 -22.64 28.63 19.41
CA LYS A 69 -23.39 27.69 20.26
C LYS A 69 -24.45 26.94 19.46
N ASP A 70 -24.49 25.63 19.68
CA ASP A 70 -25.45 24.69 19.07
C ASP A 70 -25.37 24.60 17.53
N MET A 71 -24.24 24.98 16.94
CA MET A 71 -23.98 24.84 15.50
C MET A 71 -22.89 23.82 15.19
N VAL A 72 -22.97 23.26 14.00
CA VAL A 72 -22.02 22.27 13.46
C VAL A 72 -21.59 22.69 12.08
N ASP A 73 -20.30 22.77 11.85
CA ASP A 73 -19.73 22.94 10.53
C ASP A 73 -19.50 21.58 9.88
N ILE A 74 -20.02 21.40 8.67
CA ILE A 74 -19.96 20.13 7.95
C ILE A 74 -19.19 20.33 6.65
N PHE A 75 -18.14 19.56 6.48
CA PHE A 75 -17.35 19.49 5.24
C PHE A 75 -17.58 18.15 4.57
N CYS A 76 -17.96 18.18 3.30
CA CYS A 76 -18.16 16.98 2.50
C CYS A 76 -17.09 16.94 1.39
N VAL A 77 -16.28 15.90 1.40
CA VAL A 77 -15.24 15.66 0.38
C VAL A 77 -15.66 14.47 -0.46
N ASP A 78 -15.76 14.64 -1.77
CA ASP A 78 -16.01 13.53 -2.70
C ASP A 78 -14.75 12.64 -2.78
N VAL A 79 -14.85 11.44 -2.25
CA VAL A 79 -13.75 10.45 -2.21
C VAL A 79 -14.00 9.27 -3.16
N THR A 80 -14.95 9.42 -4.09
CA THR A 80 -15.37 8.34 -4.99
C THR A 80 -14.21 7.80 -5.81
N ASP A 81 -13.47 8.67 -6.46
CA ASP A 81 -12.35 8.24 -7.32
C ASP A 81 -11.17 7.71 -6.51
N LEU A 82 -10.92 8.31 -5.35
CA LEU A 82 -9.91 7.80 -4.41
C LEU A 82 -10.24 6.36 -3.97
N ARG A 83 -11.50 6.09 -3.62
CA ARG A 83 -11.97 4.75 -3.24
C ARG A 83 -11.87 3.75 -4.38
N LYS A 84 -12.30 4.15 -5.59
CA LYS A 84 -12.19 3.29 -6.78
C LYS A 84 -10.73 2.92 -7.07
N THR A 85 -9.84 3.91 -7.05
CA THR A 85 -8.42 3.70 -7.31
C THR A 85 -7.80 2.79 -6.25
N LYS A 86 -8.10 3.02 -4.97
CA LYS A 86 -7.63 2.18 -3.86
C LYS A 86 -8.11 0.74 -4.03
N SER A 87 -9.40 0.52 -4.26
CA SER A 87 -9.98 -0.82 -4.45
C SER A 87 -9.40 -1.53 -5.67
N MET A 88 -9.16 -0.80 -6.77
CA MET A 88 -8.51 -1.34 -7.95
C MET A 88 -7.07 -1.76 -7.66
N LEU A 89 -6.30 -0.93 -6.94
CA LEU A 89 -4.93 -1.23 -6.55
C LEU A 89 -4.87 -2.48 -5.65
N GLU A 90 -5.76 -2.56 -4.65
CA GLU A 90 -5.87 -3.73 -3.75
C GLU A 90 -6.19 -5.01 -4.55
N SER A 91 -7.11 -4.92 -5.52
CA SER A 91 -7.47 -6.05 -6.38
C SER A 91 -6.30 -6.50 -7.27
N VAL A 92 -5.56 -5.56 -7.86
CA VAL A 92 -4.38 -5.86 -8.70
C VAL A 92 -3.27 -6.48 -7.85
N ASN A 93 -2.99 -5.92 -6.68
CA ASN A 93 -1.99 -6.45 -5.75
C ASN A 93 -2.34 -7.87 -5.30
N TYR A 94 -3.61 -8.11 -4.97
CA TYR A 94 -4.08 -9.46 -4.59
C TYR A 94 -3.88 -10.47 -5.73
N LYS A 95 -4.27 -10.12 -6.95
CA LYS A 95 -4.09 -11.01 -8.13
C LYS A 95 -2.61 -11.28 -8.41
N LEU A 96 -1.76 -10.25 -8.32
CA LEU A 96 -0.32 -10.39 -8.49
C LEU A 96 0.26 -11.31 -7.42
N SER A 97 -0.11 -11.11 -6.15
CA SER A 97 0.33 -11.94 -5.05
C SER A 97 -0.04 -13.41 -5.28
N MET A 98 -1.29 -13.68 -5.65
CA MET A 98 -1.72 -15.06 -5.96
C MET A 98 -0.93 -15.69 -7.13
N ALA A 99 -0.70 -14.93 -8.20
CA ALA A 99 0.04 -15.43 -9.35
C ALA A 99 1.49 -15.81 -8.99
N LEU A 100 2.14 -14.97 -8.19
CA LEU A 100 3.49 -15.21 -7.71
C LEU A 100 3.55 -16.43 -6.74
N ASP A 101 2.52 -16.57 -5.86
CA ASP A 101 2.43 -17.72 -4.94
C ASP A 101 2.27 -19.06 -5.69
N VAL A 102 1.34 -19.10 -6.66
CA VAL A 102 1.14 -20.32 -7.48
C VAL A 102 2.39 -20.69 -8.28
N SER A 103 3.14 -19.67 -8.71
CA SER A 103 4.37 -19.86 -9.49
C SER A 103 5.61 -20.09 -8.62
N ASN A 104 5.47 -20.05 -7.30
CA ASN A 104 6.58 -20.15 -6.34
C ASN A 104 7.69 -19.10 -6.61
N ILE A 105 7.29 -17.87 -6.96
CA ILE A 105 8.20 -16.77 -7.25
C ILE A 105 8.25 -15.84 -6.04
N VAL A 106 9.44 -15.54 -5.56
CA VAL A 106 9.69 -14.52 -4.51
C VAL A 106 10.22 -13.27 -5.18
N PRO A 107 9.47 -12.16 -5.15
CA PRO A 107 10.02 -10.89 -5.58
C PRO A 107 11.09 -10.42 -4.60
N TRP A 108 12.14 -9.85 -5.15
CA TRP A 108 13.22 -9.28 -4.38
C TRP A 108 13.74 -8.01 -5.06
N ARG A 109 14.40 -7.17 -4.30
CA ARG A 109 15.02 -5.94 -4.77
C ARG A 109 16.39 -5.79 -4.12
N TRP A 110 17.39 -5.41 -4.90
CA TRP A 110 18.69 -5.04 -4.40
C TRP A 110 18.85 -3.52 -4.47
N ASP A 111 18.94 -2.87 -3.33
CA ASP A 111 19.27 -1.46 -3.18
C ASP A 111 20.79 -1.32 -3.21
N LEU A 112 21.32 -0.78 -4.31
CA LEU A 112 22.76 -0.66 -4.54
C LEU A 112 23.39 0.48 -3.74
N GLU A 113 22.62 1.50 -3.35
CA GLU A 113 23.11 2.59 -2.52
C GLU A 113 23.24 2.17 -1.05
N ARG A 114 22.30 1.39 -0.56
CA ARG A 114 22.29 0.89 0.82
C ARG A 114 23.00 -0.44 0.99
N HIS A 115 23.43 -1.06 -0.09
CA HIS A 115 24.03 -2.39 -0.08
C HIS A 115 23.14 -3.46 0.61
N THR A 116 21.85 -3.41 0.34
CA THR A 116 20.86 -4.31 0.96
C THR A 116 19.99 -5.01 -0.09
N VAL A 117 19.72 -6.29 0.16
CA VAL A 117 18.74 -7.08 -0.60
C VAL A 117 17.46 -7.17 0.22
N LEU A 118 16.35 -6.76 -0.38
CA LEU A 118 15.01 -6.78 0.20
C LEU A 118 14.21 -7.91 -0.44
N CYS A 119 13.62 -8.77 0.38
CA CYS A 119 12.71 -9.83 -0.08
C CYS A 119 11.32 -9.62 0.52
N ASP A 120 10.28 -9.92 -0.24
CA ASP A 120 8.90 -9.86 0.27
C ASP A 120 8.62 -11.04 1.21
N VAL A 121 8.32 -10.74 2.49
CA VAL A 121 8.10 -11.74 3.56
C VAL A 121 6.68 -12.29 3.66
N ASN A 122 5.72 -11.71 2.96
CA ASN A 122 4.32 -12.19 3.01
C ASN A 122 4.11 -13.53 2.30
N ARG A 123 5.20 -14.26 2.05
CA ARG A 123 5.20 -15.53 1.34
C ARG A 123 5.79 -16.64 2.17
N PRO A 124 5.27 -17.88 2.05
CA PRO A 124 5.67 -19.02 2.86
C PRO A 124 7.06 -19.58 2.54
N ILE A 125 7.88 -18.88 1.77
CA ILE A 125 9.25 -19.32 1.52
C ILE A 125 10.11 -18.97 2.72
N GLU A 126 10.78 -19.98 3.25
CA GLU A 126 11.52 -20.02 4.51
C GLU A 126 12.77 -19.12 4.58
N LEU A 127 12.74 -17.97 3.94
CA LEU A 127 13.75 -16.91 4.11
C LEU A 127 13.60 -16.18 5.45
N LYS A 128 13.06 -16.84 6.47
CA LYS A 128 12.68 -16.30 7.78
C LYS A 128 13.81 -15.74 8.65
N HIS A 129 15.00 -15.56 8.14
CA HIS A 129 16.16 -15.29 8.98
C HIS A 129 16.58 -13.81 9.12
N CYS A 130 15.82 -12.86 8.59
CA CYS A 130 16.20 -11.44 8.65
C CYS A 130 14.96 -10.54 8.59
N VAL A 131 14.24 -10.38 9.66
CA VAL A 131 13.06 -9.49 9.74
C VAL A 131 13.49 -8.17 10.33
N ASP A 132 13.16 -7.03 9.72
CA ASP A 132 13.40 -5.73 10.34
C ASP A 132 12.18 -4.79 10.37
N ASP A 133 11.14 -4.92 9.57
CA ASP A 133 9.99 -4.01 9.65
C ASP A 133 8.60 -4.66 9.50
N GLY A 134 8.53 -5.97 9.71
CA GLY A 134 7.28 -6.73 9.71
C GLY A 134 6.74 -7.13 8.33
N ASN A 135 7.19 -6.51 7.23
CA ASN A 135 6.69 -6.79 5.88
C ASN A 135 7.78 -7.10 4.84
N SER A 136 9.03 -6.75 5.07
CA SER A 136 10.14 -7.00 4.14
C SER A 136 11.36 -7.49 4.89
N LEU A 137 12.05 -8.43 4.24
CA LEU A 137 13.31 -8.98 4.73
C LEU A 137 14.46 -8.15 4.12
N ALA A 138 15.14 -7.34 4.91
CA ALA A 138 16.32 -6.60 4.48
C ALA A 138 17.57 -7.33 4.94
N VAL A 139 18.43 -7.73 4.00
CA VAL A 139 19.69 -8.45 4.27
C VAL A 139 20.84 -7.66 3.66
N PRO A 140 21.93 -7.42 4.41
CA PRO A 140 23.17 -6.91 3.81
C PRO A 140 23.61 -7.78 2.62
N GLU A 141 24.04 -7.15 1.53
CA GLU A 141 24.44 -7.90 0.32
C GLU A 141 25.52 -8.95 0.56
N GLU A 142 26.49 -8.66 1.43
CA GLU A 142 27.53 -9.62 1.81
C GLU A 142 26.94 -10.87 2.48
N GLN A 143 25.95 -10.66 3.35
CA GLN A 143 25.27 -11.75 4.03
C GLN A 143 24.44 -12.57 3.03
N TYR A 144 23.79 -11.93 2.06
CA TYR A 144 23.09 -12.62 0.98
C TYR A 144 24.04 -13.49 0.17
N PHE A 145 25.12 -12.92 -0.34
CA PHE A 145 26.10 -13.65 -1.12
C PHE A 145 26.83 -14.74 -0.33
N SER A 146 26.98 -14.61 0.99
CA SER A 146 27.57 -15.64 1.84
C SER A 146 26.76 -16.93 1.89
N LYS A 147 25.44 -16.86 1.67
CA LYS A 147 24.54 -18.02 1.61
C LYS A 147 24.66 -18.81 0.31
N ILE A 148 25.20 -18.21 -0.76
CA ILE A 148 25.40 -18.89 -2.04
C ILE A 148 26.53 -19.92 -1.89
N HIS A 149 26.33 -21.11 -2.46
CA HIS A 149 27.35 -22.14 -2.46
C HIS A 149 28.68 -21.62 -3.02
N LYS A 150 29.79 -22.01 -2.39
CA LYS A 150 31.13 -21.51 -2.73
C LYS A 150 31.48 -21.58 -4.21
N ASP A 151 31.09 -22.67 -4.87
CA ASP A 151 31.40 -22.92 -6.29
C ASP A 151 30.57 -22.04 -7.24
N ASP A 152 29.39 -21.57 -6.81
CA ASP A 152 28.49 -20.77 -7.62
C ASP A 152 28.71 -19.25 -7.40
N ARG A 153 29.29 -18.88 -6.26
CA ARG A 153 29.38 -17.49 -5.78
C ARG A 153 30.07 -16.53 -6.75
N GLU A 154 31.23 -16.90 -7.28
CA GLU A 154 31.99 -16.04 -8.18
C GLU A 154 31.26 -15.84 -9.52
N ARG A 155 30.67 -16.91 -10.06
CA ARG A 155 29.86 -16.84 -11.28
C ARG A 155 28.65 -15.92 -11.10
N VAL A 156 27.93 -16.06 -10.01
CA VAL A 156 26.75 -15.25 -9.69
C VAL A 156 27.13 -13.79 -9.49
N LYS A 157 28.20 -13.49 -8.74
CA LYS A 157 28.73 -12.12 -8.59
C LYS A 157 29.12 -11.50 -9.93
N ALA A 158 29.77 -12.26 -10.81
CA ALA A 158 30.15 -11.78 -12.12
C ALA A 158 28.93 -11.43 -12.99
N ALA A 159 27.87 -12.24 -12.94
CA ALA A 159 26.62 -11.97 -13.64
C ALA A 159 25.94 -10.68 -13.16
N TYR A 160 25.84 -10.48 -11.86
CA TYR A 160 25.30 -9.22 -11.30
C TYR A 160 26.18 -8.01 -11.63
N SER A 161 27.51 -8.15 -11.58
CA SER A 161 28.44 -7.09 -11.97
C SER A 161 28.26 -6.70 -13.42
N ALA A 162 28.03 -7.65 -14.32
CA ALA A 162 27.76 -7.39 -15.73
C ALA A 162 26.44 -6.65 -15.94
N LEU A 163 25.42 -6.96 -15.13
CA LEU A 163 24.14 -6.24 -15.17
C LEU A 163 24.28 -4.80 -14.65
N ILE A 164 24.97 -4.61 -13.53
CA ILE A 164 25.19 -3.29 -12.92
C ILE A 164 26.03 -2.40 -13.85
N SER A 165 27.06 -2.94 -14.49
CA SER A 165 27.88 -2.20 -15.46
C SER A 165 27.20 -1.94 -16.81
N GLY A 166 26.00 -2.48 -17.03
CA GLY A 166 25.23 -2.31 -18.26
C GLY A 166 25.72 -3.17 -19.45
N ASN A 167 26.59 -4.14 -19.20
CA ASN A 167 27.06 -5.06 -20.24
C ASN A 167 25.96 -6.02 -20.71
N VAL A 168 24.97 -6.27 -19.85
CA VAL A 168 23.76 -7.04 -20.14
C VAL A 168 22.53 -6.30 -19.59
N SER A 169 21.37 -6.49 -20.20
CA SER A 169 20.12 -5.85 -19.78
C SER A 169 19.30 -6.69 -18.80
N LYS A 170 19.58 -8.00 -18.75
CA LYS A 170 18.90 -8.98 -17.89
C LYS A 170 19.87 -10.11 -17.59
N ILE A 171 19.76 -10.67 -16.41
CA ILE A 171 20.40 -11.93 -16.02
C ILE A 171 19.36 -12.97 -15.64
N ARG A 172 19.76 -14.24 -15.82
CA ARG A 172 19.06 -15.44 -15.32
C ARG A 172 20.11 -16.43 -14.86
N GLU A 173 20.15 -16.71 -13.58
CA GLU A 173 21.17 -17.52 -12.95
C GLU A 173 20.52 -18.58 -12.06
N GLU A 174 20.98 -19.82 -12.22
CA GLU A 174 20.64 -20.93 -11.32
C GLU A 174 21.82 -21.19 -10.38
N TYR A 175 21.57 -21.21 -9.08
CA TYR A 175 22.62 -21.43 -8.08
C TYR A 175 22.04 -22.04 -6.81
N ARG A 176 22.93 -22.56 -5.99
CA ARG A 176 22.61 -23.22 -4.72
C ARG A 176 22.67 -22.19 -3.59
N VAL A 177 21.63 -22.13 -2.78
CA VAL A 177 21.53 -21.29 -1.58
C VAL A 177 21.43 -22.18 -0.35
N LEU A 178 22.14 -21.81 0.71
CA LEU A 178 22.09 -22.51 1.98
C LEU A 178 20.75 -22.26 2.66
N ASP A 179 19.98 -23.32 2.81
CA ASP A 179 18.81 -23.37 3.69
C ASP A 179 19.25 -23.77 5.10
N LYS A 180 18.83 -22.96 6.08
CA LYS A 180 19.03 -23.21 7.52
C LYS A 180 17.69 -23.53 8.15
N SER A 181 17.07 -24.64 7.81
CA SER A 181 15.97 -25.15 8.62
C SER A 181 16.49 -25.59 10.01
N GLU A 182 15.62 -25.58 11.02
CA GLU A 182 15.98 -25.70 12.45
C GLU A 182 16.87 -26.91 12.81
N HIS A 183 17.00 -27.91 11.93
CA HIS A 183 17.75 -29.14 12.19
C HIS A 183 18.60 -29.65 11.02
N HIS A 184 18.61 -28.97 9.86
CA HIS A 184 19.36 -29.43 8.67
C HIS A 184 19.97 -28.26 7.91
N TYR A 185 21.25 -28.35 7.60
CA TYR A 185 21.92 -27.50 6.62
C TYR A 185 21.87 -28.21 5.28
N SER A 186 21.04 -27.75 4.37
CA SER A 186 20.96 -28.22 2.99
C SER A 186 21.12 -27.08 2.00
N TYR A 187 21.53 -27.43 0.77
CA TYR A 187 21.53 -26.48 -0.31
C TYR A 187 20.31 -26.70 -1.19
N GLU A 188 19.57 -25.63 -1.44
CA GLU A 188 18.45 -25.63 -2.38
C GLU A 188 18.86 -24.94 -3.68
N TRP A 189 18.35 -25.43 -4.79
CA TRP A 189 18.50 -24.76 -6.08
C TRP A 189 17.48 -23.65 -6.23
N VAL A 190 17.96 -22.48 -6.58
CA VAL A 190 17.14 -21.32 -6.91
C VAL A 190 17.51 -20.80 -8.29
N GLU A 191 16.51 -20.31 -9.02
CA GLU A 191 16.68 -19.52 -10.23
C GLU A 191 16.41 -18.06 -9.89
N ALA A 192 17.38 -17.17 -10.10
CA ALA A 192 17.21 -15.75 -9.96
C ALA A 192 17.20 -15.08 -11.33
N GLN A 193 16.23 -14.18 -11.52
CA GLN A 193 16.16 -13.29 -12.68
C GLN A 193 16.20 -11.85 -12.20
N ALA A 194 17.03 -11.03 -12.84
CA ALA A 194 17.14 -9.62 -12.48
C ALA A 194 17.28 -8.73 -13.70
N THR A 195 16.76 -7.51 -13.53
CA THR A 195 16.94 -6.36 -14.43
C THR A 195 17.22 -5.13 -13.59
N VAL A 196 17.73 -4.06 -14.19
CA VAL A 196 17.84 -2.77 -13.49
C VAL A 196 16.45 -2.16 -13.36
N ASP A 197 16.02 -1.89 -12.11
CA ASP A 197 14.72 -1.29 -11.77
C ASP A 197 14.78 0.24 -11.85
N GLN A 198 15.78 0.85 -11.21
CA GLN A 198 15.92 2.30 -11.15
C GLN A 198 17.35 2.74 -11.53
N ARG A 199 17.43 3.94 -12.15
CA ARG A 199 18.69 4.60 -12.47
C ARG A 199 18.69 6.05 -11.98
N ASP A 200 19.86 6.57 -11.67
CA ASP A 200 20.04 7.99 -11.37
C ASP A 200 19.96 8.86 -12.65
N LYS A 201 20.09 10.17 -12.48
CA LYS A 201 20.08 11.15 -13.60
C LYS A 201 21.24 10.96 -14.59
N ASN A 202 22.31 10.27 -14.20
CA ASN A 202 23.49 9.99 -15.00
C ASN A 202 23.43 8.59 -15.65
N GLY A 203 22.36 7.83 -15.39
CA GLY A 203 22.15 6.49 -15.90
C GLY A 203 22.76 5.37 -15.05
N HIS A 204 23.34 5.66 -13.87
CA HIS A 204 23.87 4.64 -12.98
C HIS A 204 22.72 3.87 -12.30
N PRO A 205 22.82 2.53 -12.21
CA PRO A 205 21.80 1.73 -11.51
C PRO A 205 21.73 2.07 -10.03
N LEU A 206 20.52 2.27 -9.52
CA LEU A 206 20.23 2.48 -8.10
C LEU A 206 19.65 1.21 -7.48
N SER A 207 18.91 0.42 -8.25
CA SER A 207 18.34 -0.85 -7.80
C SER A 207 18.16 -1.86 -8.93
N LEU A 208 18.16 -3.14 -8.53
CA LEU A 208 17.86 -4.28 -9.40
C LEU A 208 16.54 -4.90 -8.97
#